data_137a9cc3595e1d6c3c6e04f41dc45367
#
_entry.id   137a9cc3595e1d6c3c6e04f41dc45367
#
_cell.length_a   1.000
_cell.length_b   1.000
_cell.length_c   1.000
_cell.angle_alpha   90.00
_cell.angle_beta   90.00
_cell.angle_gamma   90.00
#
_symmetry.space_group_name_H-M   'P 1'
#
loop_
_entity.id
_entity.type
_entity.pdbx_description
1 polymer ?
#
loop_
_entity_poly.entity_id
_entity_poly.type
_entity_poly.pdbx_seq_one_letter_code
_entity_poly.pdbx_strand_id
1 'polypeptide(L)'
;MPYYDHNKDYPFAAFITNLGKYNEGELVGEWVKFPTTAEELKEVFKRIGIGQKDDFGQPYEEWFITDYDCYVDGLYSKLGEYENLDELNYLASKLDEMSESEYAQFQAGMETVSYTHLTLPTN
;
A
#
# COMPACT_ATOMS: atom_id res chain seq x y z
N MET A 1 -20.53 1.94 -5.28
CA MET A 1 -19.89 3.27 -5.32
C MET A 1 -19.00 3.44 -4.11
N PRO A 2 -17.70 3.69 -4.31
CA PRO A 2 -16.83 3.88 -3.14
C PRO A 2 -17.11 5.21 -2.43
N TYR A 3 -16.90 5.23 -1.12
CA TYR A 3 -17.18 6.38 -0.27
C TYR A 3 -15.89 7.03 0.23
N TYR A 4 -15.00 7.34 -0.71
CA TYR A 4 -13.80 8.12 -0.47
C TYR A 4 -13.78 9.26 -1.49
N ASP A 5 -12.70 9.98 -1.61
CA ASP A 5 -12.64 11.15 -2.50
C ASP A 5 -13.07 10.78 -3.93
N HIS A 6 -14.19 11.35 -4.38
CA HIS A 6 -14.78 11.05 -5.68
C HIS A 6 -13.94 11.52 -6.86
N ASN A 7 -12.89 12.30 -6.62
CA ASN A 7 -11.99 12.75 -7.67
C ASN A 7 -10.93 11.70 -7.99
N LYS A 8 -10.92 10.60 -7.23
CA LYS A 8 -9.93 9.53 -7.39
C LYS A 8 -10.62 8.21 -7.70
N ASP A 9 -9.94 7.38 -8.46
CA ASP A 9 -10.45 6.07 -8.86
C ASP A 9 -9.85 4.93 -8.01
N TYR A 10 -9.21 5.28 -6.90
CA TYR A 10 -8.61 4.30 -5.98
C TYR A 10 -8.70 4.82 -4.55
N PRO A 11 -8.85 3.92 -3.55
CA PRO A 11 -8.92 4.35 -2.14
C PRO A 11 -7.58 4.81 -1.59
N PHE A 12 -6.48 4.20 -2.03
CA PHE A 12 -5.14 4.65 -1.63
C PHE A 12 -4.09 4.15 -2.62
N ALA A 13 -2.94 4.79 -2.58
CA ALA A 13 -1.74 4.37 -3.31
C ALA A 13 -0.57 4.34 -2.33
N ALA A 14 0.42 3.51 -2.61
CA ALA A 14 1.62 3.41 -1.79
C ALA A 14 2.85 3.69 -2.66
N PHE A 15 3.82 4.41 -2.10
CA PHE A 15 5.08 4.65 -2.77
C PHE A 15 6.06 3.55 -2.34
N ILE A 16 6.25 2.57 -3.22
CA ILE A 16 7.09 1.40 -2.94
C ILE A 16 8.51 1.74 -3.37
N THR A 17 9.45 1.63 -2.43
CA THR A 17 10.82 2.08 -2.60
C THR A 17 11.80 0.92 -2.46
N ASN A 18 12.83 0.91 -3.29
CA ASN A 18 13.93 -0.04 -3.21
C ASN A 18 14.77 0.29 -1.98
N LEU A 19 14.71 -0.57 -0.96
CA LEU A 19 15.37 -0.31 0.31
C LEU A 19 16.89 -0.28 0.18
N GLY A 20 17.46 -1.18 -0.62
CA GLY A 20 18.91 -1.21 -0.83
C GLY A 20 19.43 0.09 -1.42
N LYS A 21 18.75 0.60 -2.44
CA LYS A 21 19.13 1.88 -3.06
C LYS A 21 18.91 3.05 -2.10
N TYR A 22 17.85 2.99 -1.32
CA TYR A 22 17.58 4.02 -0.30
C TYR A 22 18.74 4.10 0.69
N ASN A 23 19.25 2.96 1.12
CA ASN A 23 20.40 2.90 2.04
C ASN A 23 21.70 3.42 1.40
N GLU A 24 21.76 3.42 0.07
CA GLU A 24 22.89 3.97 -0.69
C GLU A 24 22.74 5.48 -0.96
N GLY A 25 21.65 6.07 -0.51
CA GLY A 25 21.38 7.48 -0.71
C GLY A 25 20.55 7.81 -1.94
N GLU A 26 19.99 6.82 -2.61
CA GLU A 26 19.15 7.03 -3.79
C GLU A 26 17.69 6.71 -3.48
N LEU A 27 16.79 7.62 -3.82
CA LEU A 27 15.35 7.35 -3.70
C LEU A 27 14.87 6.80 -5.03
N VAL A 28 14.68 5.49 -5.08
CA VAL A 28 14.16 4.81 -6.28
C VAL A 28 12.90 4.07 -5.90
N GLY A 29 11.78 4.54 -6.37
CA GLY A 29 10.47 3.96 -6.06
C GLY A 29 9.42 4.37 -7.05
N GLU A 30 8.22 3.88 -6.83
CA GLU A 30 7.10 4.15 -7.73
C GLU A 30 5.79 4.09 -6.96
N TRP A 31 4.85 4.94 -7.35
CA TRP A 31 3.51 4.91 -6.80
C TRP A 31 2.72 3.74 -7.37
N VAL A 32 2.07 2.99 -6.50
CA VAL A 32 1.20 1.88 -6.89
C VAL A 32 -0.19 2.14 -6.32
N LYS A 33 -1.17 2.21 -7.21
CA LYS A 33 -2.58 2.37 -6.82
C LYS A 33 -3.16 1.02 -6.43
N PHE A 34 -3.92 0.98 -5.35
CA PHE A 34 -4.57 -0.24 -4.88
C PHE A 34 -6.08 -0.12 -5.05
N PRO A 35 -6.79 -1.17 -5.42
CA PRO A 35 -6.28 -2.52 -5.68
C PRO A 35 -5.45 -2.61 -6.96
N THR A 36 -4.52 -3.55 -6.97
CA THR A 36 -3.61 -3.76 -8.09
C THR A 36 -3.57 -5.26 -8.43
N THR A 37 -2.79 -5.63 -9.44
CA THR A 37 -2.63 -7.02 -9.85
C THR A 37 -1.21 -7.50 -9.58
N ALA A 38 -1.01 -8.83 -9.54
CA ALA A 38 0.32 -9.41 -9.36
C ALA A 38 1.24 -9.04 -10.53
N GLU A 39 0.68 -8.98 -11.74
CA GLU A 39 1.44 -8.60 -12.94
C GLU A 39 1.93 -7.16 -12.84
N GLU A 40 1.07 -6.25 -12.40
CA GLU A 40 1.43 -4.84 -12.23
C GLU A 40 2.52 -4.68 -11.18
N LEU A 41 2.39 -5.36 -10.05
CA LEU A 41 3.39 -5.32 -9.00
C LEU A 41 4.73 -5.85 -9.48
N LYS A 42 4.70 -6.92 -10.27
CA LYS A 42 5.92 -7.50 -10.83
C LYS A 42 6.64 -6.49 -11.72
N GLU A 43 5.89 -5.75 -12.55
CA GLU A 43 6.46 -4.72 -13.40
C GLU A 43 7.02 -3.56 -12.59
N VAL A 44 6.33 -3.16 -11.53
CA VAL A 44 6.80 -2.09 -10.65
C VAL A 44 8.11 -2.50 -9.99
N PHE A 45 8.19 -3.70 -9.43
CA PHE A 45 9.42 -4.18 -8.80
C PHE A 45 10.58 -4.20 -9.78
N LYS A 46 10.32 -4.58 -11.01
CA LYS A 46 11.33 -4.57 -12.06
C LYS A 46 11.82 -3.15 -12.35
N ARG A 47 10.90 -2.20 -12.45
CA ARG A 47 11.25 -0.80 -12.76
C ARG A 47 12.04 -0.15 -11.63
N ILE A 48 11.77 -0.50 -10.38
CA ILE A 48 12.50 0.08 -9.25
C ILE A 48 13.79 -0.70 -8.91
N GLY A 49 14.12 -1.70 -9.71
CA GLY A 49 15.40 -2.40 -9.60
C GLY A 49 15.44 -3.58 -8.67
N ILE A 50 14.29 -4.05 -8.17
CA ILE A 50 14.25 -5.27 -7.35
C ILE A 50 14.64 -6.46 -8.23
N GLY A 51 15.60 -7.25 -7.77
CA GLY A 51 16.14 -8.38 -8.52
C GLY A 51 17.38 -8.04 -9.33
N GLN A 52 17.70 -6.76 -9.51
CA GLN A 52 18.95 -6.33 -10.15
C GLN A 52 20.09 -6.38 -9.14
N LYS A 53 21.31 -6.45 -9.63
CA LYS A 53 22.48 -6.54 -8.78
C LYS A 53 23.14 -5.18 -8.60
N ASP A 54 23.70 -4.96 -7.41
CA ASP A 54 24.50 -3.77 -7.13
C ASP A 54 25.91 -3.92 -7.69
N ASP A 55 26.79 -2.96 -7.40
CA ASP A 55 28.18 -2.96 -7.89
C ASP A 55 29.00 -4.12 -7.33
N PHE A 56 28.54 -4.75 -6.25
CA PHE A 56 29.20 -5.87 -5.60
C PHE A 56 28.59 -7.22 -5.96
N GLY A 57 27.65 -7.24 -6.89
CA GLY A 57 26.98 -8.45 -7.33
C GLY A 57 25.88 -8.95 -6.40
N GLN A 58 25.48 -8.17 -5.42
CA GLN A 58 24.40 -8.53 -4.51
C GLN A 58 23.06 -8.06 -5.06
N PRO A 59 22.04 -8.91 -5.09
CA PRO A 59 20.74 -8.50 -5.64
C PRO A 59 20.00 -7.57 -4.67
N TYR A 60 19.28 -6.62 -5.24
CA TYR A 60 18.33 -5.80 -4.48
C TYR A 60 17.06 -6.64 -4.29
N GLU A 61 16.78 -7.02 -3.06
CA GLU A 61 15.64 -7.89 -2.77
C GLU A 61 14.61 -7.23 -1.85
N GLU A 62 15.01 -6.20 -1.12
CA GLU A 62 14.18 -5.59 -0.10
C GLU A 62 13.55 -4.29 -0.58
N TRP A 63 12.31 -4.09 -0.16
CA TRP A 63 11.56 -2.89 -0.46
C TRP A 63 10.80 -2.46 0.80
N PHE A 64 10.38 -1.21 0.84
CA PHE A 64 9.51 -0.72 1.90
C PHE A 64 8.65 0.40 1.36
N ILE A 65 7.64 0.81 2.14
CA ILE A 65 6.72 1.86 1.72
C ILE A 65 7.11 3.14 2.43
N THR A 66 7.45 4.18 1.65
CA THR A 66 7.91 5.45 2.20
C THR A 66 6.79 6.47 2.31
N ASP A 67 5.70 6.30 1.59
CA ASP A 67 4.58 7.21 1.66
C ASP A 67 3.30 6.55 1.17
N TYR A 68 2.18 7.11 1.56
CA TYR A 68 0.86 6.70 1.11
C TYR A 68 0.09 7.92 0.63
N ASP A 69 -0.70 7.74 -0.42
CA ASP A 69 -1.66 8.73 -0.88
C ASP A 69 -3.04 8.12 -0.59
N CYS A 70 -3.64 8.52 0.52
CA CYS A 70 -4.82 7.82 1.04
C CYS A 70 -6.02 8.75 1.09
N TYR A 71 -7.15 8.28 0.54
CA TYR A 71 -8.38 9.05 0.45
C TYR A 71 -9.48 8.53 1.38
N VAL A 72 -9.11 7.65 2.30
CA VAL A 72 -10.02 7.10 3.31
C VAL A 72 -9.67 7.72 4.65
N ASP A 73 -10.62 8.44 5.24
CA ASP A 73 -10.40 9.15 6.51
C ASP A 73 -9.96 8.20 7.60
N GLY A 74 -8.88 8.56 8.28
CA GLY A 74 -8.37 7.79 9.41
C GLY A 74 -7.48 6.61 9.04
N LEU A 75 -7.46 6.21 7.78
CA LEU A 75 -6.69 5.03 7.38
C LEU A 75 -5.19 5.31 7.33
N TYR A 76 -4.80 6.49 6.88
CA TYR A 76 -3.39 6.86 6.70
C TYR A 76 -2.56 6.57 7.96
N SER A 77 -3.07 6.96 9.12
CA SER A 77 -2.34 6.80 10.37
C SER A 77 -2.18 5.35 10.82
N LYS A 78 -2.90 4.43 10.17
CA LYS A 78 -2.84 3.00 10.51
C LYS A 78 -1.96 2.19 9.58
N LEU A 79 -1.48 2.81 8.49
CA LEU A 79 -0.64 2.12 7.51
C LEU A 79 0.83 2.32 7.84
N GLY A 80 1.65 1.31 7.60
CA GLY A 80 3.05 1.32 7.98
C GLY A 80 4.00 1.04 6.81
N GLU A 81 5.29 1.09 7.09
CA GLU A 81 6.34 0.95 6.08
C GLU A 81 6.48 -0.48 5.54
N TYR A 82 6.06 -1.47 6.32
CA TYR A 82 6.28 -2.88 6.02
C TYR A 82 4.97 -3.68 5.94
N GLU A 83 3.93 -3.03 5.43
CA GLU A 83 2.64 -3.71 5.26
C GLU A 83 2.74 -4.79 4.19
N ASN A 84 1.93 -5.82 4.36
CA ASN A 84 1.84 -6.91 3.39
C ASN A 84 1.02 -6.43 2.18
N LEU A 85 1.60 -6.55 0.98
CA LEU A 85 0.95 -6.05 -0.23
C LEU A 85 -0.34 -6.80 -0.56
N ASP A 86 -0.41 -8.10 -0.26
CA ASP A 86 -1.63 -8.86 -0.48
C ASP A 86 -2.76 -8.38 0.43
N GLU A 87 -2.43 -8.06 1.68
CA GLU A 87 -3.41 -7.52 2.63
C GLU A 87 -3.86 -6.12 2.23
N LEU A 88 -2.94 -5.27 1.76
CA LEU A 88 -3.29 -3.95 1.26
C LEU A 88 -4.22 -4.06 0.05
N ASN A 89 -3.92 -5.01 -0.83
CA ASN A 89 -4.74 -5.22 -2.02
C ASN A 89 -6.14 -5.70 -1.64
N TYR A 90 -6.23 -6.60 -0.66
CA TYR A 90 -7.50 -7.09 -0.16
C TYR A 90 -8.31 -5.94 0.46
N LEU A 91 -7.66 -5.13 1.30
CA LEU A 91 -8.31 -3.98 1.92
C LEU A 91 -8.87 -3.03 0.87
N ALA A 92 -8.06 -2.70 -0.13
CA ALA A 92 -8.48 -1.78 -1.19
C ALA A 92 -9.65 -2.34 -1.97
N SER A 93 -9.64 -3.66 -2.27
CA SER A 93 -10.75 -4.30 -2.96
C SER A 93 -12.04 -4.24 -2.16
N LYS A 94 -11.94 -4.43 -0.84
CA LYS A 94 -13.09 -4.35 0.04
C LYS A 94 -13.64 -2.93 0.12
N LEU A 95 -12.77 -1.93 0.16
CA LEU A 95 -13.21 -0.54 0.17
C LEU A 95 -13.96 -0.17 -1.11
N ASP A 96 -13.51 -0.69 -2.25
CA ASP A 96 -14.20 -0.45 -3.52
C ASP A 96 -15.59 -1.09 -3.58
N GLU A 97 -15.81 -2.18 -2.83
CA GLU A 97 -17.06 -2.90 -2.84
C GLU A 97 -18.03 -2.45 -1.73
N MET A 98 -17.58 -1.67 -0.77
CA MET A 98 -18.38 -1.29 0.39
C MET A 98 -19.58 -0.43 0.04
N SER A 99 -20.73 -0.74 0.65
CA SER A 99 -21.87 0.15 0.67
C SER A 99 -21.62 1.28 1.67
N GLU A 100 -22.51 2.27 1.67
CA GLU A 100 -22.40 3.41 2.59
C GLU A 100 -22.36 2.96 4.05
N SER A 101 -23.26 2.04 4.42
CA SER A 101 -23.34 1.57 5.81
C SER A 101 -22.13 0.73 6.20
N GLU A 102 -21.63 -0.09 5.28
CA GLU A 102 -20.42 -0.89 5.52
C GLU A 102 -19.20 0.01 5.72
N TYR A 103 -19.08 1.07 4.94
CA TYR A 103 -18.00 2.00 5.06
C TYR A 103 -18.04 2.73 6.41
N ALA A 104 -19.25 3.14 6.84
CA ALA A 104 -19.42 3.78 8.14
C ALA A 104 -19.00 2.86 9.29
N GLN A 105 -19.36 1.57 9.19
CA GLN A 105 -18.96 0.57 10.19
C GLN A 105 -17.44 0.37 10.19
N PHE A 106 -16.83 0.36 9.02
CA PHE A 106 -15.37 0.22 8.91
C PHE A 106 -14.66 1.39 9.58
N GLN A 107 -15.13 2.61 9.35
CA GLN A 107 -14.52 3.80 9.96
C GLN A 107 -14.70 3.82 11.47
N ALA A 108 -15.88 3.42 11.96
CA ALA A 108 -16.13 3.32 13.38
C ALA A 108 -15.19 2.31 14.03
N GLY A 109 -14.95 1.19 13.36
CA GLY A 109 -14.03 0.17 13.83
C GLY A 109 -12.61 0.68 13.94
N MET A 110 -12.16 1.49 12.98
CA MET A 110 -10.83 2.09 13.02
C MET A 110 -10.66 3.04 14.19
N GLU A 111 -11.69 3.78 14.54
CA GLU A 111 -11.63 4.75 15.62
C GLU A 111 -11.57 4.09 16.99
N THR A 112 -12.15 2.90 17.13
CA THR A 112 -12.24 2.23 18.43
C THR A 112 -11.08 1.27 18.68
N VAL A 113 -10.23 1.03 17.69
CA VAL A 113 -9.17 0.02 17.78
C VAL A 113 -7.81 0.71 17.73
N SER A 114 -6.92 0.30 18.65
CA SER A 114 -5.57 0.85 18.78
C SER A 114 -4.57 -0.22 18.36
N TYR A 115 -4.33 -0.34 17.06
CA TYR A 115 -3.35 -1.27 16.52
C TYR A 115 -2.08 -0.53 16.11
N THR A 116 -0.94 -1.22 16.20
CA THR A 116 0.31 -0.69 15.67
C THR A 116 0.39 -0.88 14.16
N HIS A 117 -0.40 -1.79 13.62
CA HIS A 117 -0.56 -1.97 12.19
C HIS A 117 -1.99 -2.44 11.92
N LEU A 118 -2.41 -2.30 10.68
CA LEU A 118 -3.77 -2.64 10.29
C LEU A 118 -3.96 -4.15 10.24
N THR A 119 -5.02 -4.63 10.89
CA THR A 119 -5.43 -6.03 10.83
C THR A 119 -6.75 -6.12 10.09
N LEU A 120 -6.80 -6.90 9.02
CA LEU A 120 -8.02 -7.08 8.24
C LEU A 120 -8.93 -8.09 8.89
N PRO A 121 -10.27 -7.87 8.84
CA PRO A 121 -11.21 -8.85 9.36
C PRO A 121 -11.15 -10.13 8.52
N THR A 122 -11.20 -11.25 9.19
CA THR A 122 -11.28 -12.55 8.53
C THR A 122 -12.73 -12.94 8.51
N ASN A 123 -13.27 -13.03 7.40
CA ASN A 123 -14.65 -13.30 7.13
C ASN A 123 -15.36 -14.26 7.49
#